data_b2db513350ec5209da4a402a70a9d07a
#
_entry.id   b2db513350ec5209da4a402a70a9d07a
#
_cell.length_a   1.000
_cell.length_b   1.000
_cell.length_c   1.000
_cell.angle_alpha   90.00
_cell.angle_beta   90.00
_cell.angle_gamma   90.00
#
_symmetry.space_group_name_H-M   'P 1'
#
loop_
_entity.id
_entity.type
_entity.pdbx_description
1 polymer ?
#
loop_
_entity_poly.entity_id
_entity_poly.type
_entity_poly.pdbx_seq_one_letter_code
_entity_poly.pdbx_strand_id
1 'polypeptide(L)'
;MKRAMAVVLLVLLSLLVHSNAEEEAFDVRQHLSTVSRYGVVKGIADSSFVPSKIPNGCTPIHLNLVARHGTRSPTKKRIKELDNLATHLEVLLREAEEQNLSLEKLPGWLKGWKSPWKGKLKGGELIIQGEDELYDLGIRTRARFPNLFNDDYHPDVYAIKATQVPRASASAVAFGMGLFSGKGRLGPGRHRAFAVTSESRASDTKLRFHDCCQNYKAFKKSQEPAVDKLKEPVYDEITSALRRRYRLNFTRQDTTSLWFLCKQEASLLNIVDQACALFSPSEVSLLEWTDDLEAFILKGYGKSINYRMGVPLLEDVVQSMEQAIKAEEEFEKIQREQALPHPPKPPQKRNWRGHTVAPFGGNNMLVLYSCPANTSNKHFVQVLHNEHPIPMPERIVAPHLKHDYNSVCNVKLEQQEQKPVASKLSQLFRWMFSLGNGDKSSLDEL
;
A
#
# COMPACT_ATOMS: atom_id res chain seq x y z
N MET A 1 -1.78 34.90 48.80
CA MET A 1 -0.50 34.32 48.32
C MET A 1 -0.57 32.80 48.22
N LYS A 2 -0.90 32.02 49.25
CA LYS A 2 -0.88 30.53 49.17
C LYS A 2 -1.79 29.92 48.07
N ARG A 3 -3.00 30.48 47.81
CA ARG A 3 -3.92 30.01 46.77
C ARG A 3 -3.42 30.32 45.34
N ALA A 4 -2.79 31.47 45.11
CA ALA A 4 -2.22 31.83 43.81
C ALA A 4 -1.00 30.95 43.47
N MET A 5 -0.17 30.63 44.46
CA MET A 5 0.96 29.70 44.27
C MET A 5 0.52 28.28 43.94
N ALA A 6 -0.57 27.80 44.57
CA ALA A 6 -1.11 26.46 44.26
C ALA A 6 -1.69 26.37 42.84
N VAL A 7 -2.35 27.43 42.34
CA VAL A 7 -2.84 27.47 40.96
C VAL A 7 -1.70 27.53 39.95
N VAL A 8 -0.65 28.32 40.20
CA VAL A 8 0.54 28.38 39.36
C VAL A 8 1.27 27.02 39.33
N LEU A 9 1.36 26.34 40.49
CA LEU A 9 1.98 25.00 40.54
C LEU A 9 1.17 23.96 39.79
N LEU A 10 -0.18 24.01 39.87
CA LEU A 10 -1.08 23.12 39.11
C LEU A 10 -1.00 23.39 37.59
N VAL A 11 -0.90 24.65 37.17
CA VAL A 11 -0.71 25.00 35.74
C VAL A 11 0.65 24.56 35.26
N LEU A 12 1.73 24.71 36.04
CA LEU A 12 3.06 24.22 35.69
C LEU A 12 3.11 22.70 35.68
N LEU A 13 2.44 22.00 36.60
CA LEU A 13 2.31 20.53 36.55
C LEU A 13 1.50 20.07 35.33
N SER A 14 0.42 20.77 34.97
CA SER A 14 -0.37 20.43 33.78
C SER A 14 0.42 20.68 32.50
N LEU A 15 1.27 21.70 32.42
CA LEU A 15 2.19 21.96 31.30
C LEU A 15 3.28 20.90 31.24
N LEU A 16 3.81 20.43 32.36
CA LEU A 16 4.80 19.33 32.42
C LEU A 16 4.19 17.97 32.05
N VAL A 17 2.93 17.73 32.35
CA VAL A 17 2.21 16.50 31.96
C VAL A 17 1.85 16.52 30.46
N HIS A 18 1.62 17.72 29.86
CA HIS A 18 1.40 17.82 28.41
C HIS A 18 2.70 17.80 27.57
N SER A 19 3.87 17.95 28.19
CA SER A 19 5.16 17.82 27.49
C SER A 19 5.71 16.40 27.43
N ASN A 20 5.08 15.44 28.09
CA ASN A 20 5.39 14.01 27.99
C ASN A 20 4.42 13.29 27.03
N ALA A 21 4.00 13.92 25.92
CA ALA A 21 3.72 13.16 24.74
C ALA A 21 5.07 12.57 24.32
N GLU A 22 5.32 11.29 24.59
CA GLU A 22 6.43 10.55 24.00
C GLU A 22 6.39 10.84 22.51
N GLU A 23 7.35 11.63 22.04
CA GLU A 23 7.59 11.82 20.61
C GLU A 23 7.95 10.43 20.11
N GLU A 24 6.98 9.76 19.49
CA GLU A 24 7.13 8.39 19.02
C GLU A 24 8.38 8.35 18.16
N ALA A 25 9.38 7.60 18.61
CA ALA A 25 10.70 7.63 18.00
C ALA A 25 10.55 7.32 16.51
N PHE A 26 11.09 8.18 15.64
CA PHE A 26 10.97 8.05 14.19
C PHE A 26 11.48 6.69 13.72
N ASP A 27 10.60 5.87 13.17
CA ASP A 27 10.93 4.57 12.58
C ASP A 27 10.83 4.64 11.06
N VAL A 28 11.97 4.68 10.37
CA VAL A 28 12.04 4.72 8.91
C VAL A 28 11.25 3.59 8.23
N ARG A 29 11.07 2.44 8.88
CA ARG A 29 10.33 1.30 8.34
C ARG A 29 8.85 1.60 8.08
N GLN A 30 8.30 2.61 8.75
CA GLN A 30 6.95 3.10 8.55
C GLN A 30 6.85 4.10 7.39
N HIS A 31 7.98 4.50 6.80
CA HIS A 31 8.08 5.53 5.76
C HIS A 31 8.60 5.00 4.41
N LEU A 32 8.47 3.70 4.15
CA LEU A 32 9.00 3.07 2.93
C LEU A 32 7.99 3.03 1.78
N SER A 33 6.87 3.76 1.88
CA SER A 33 5.79 3.75 0.88
C SER A 33 5.34 2.31 0.56
N THR A 34 5.14 1.96 -0.69
CA THR A 34 4.64 0.64 -1.13
C THR A 34 5.59 -0.54 -0.90
N VAL A 35 6.77 -0.34 -0.34
CA VAL A 35 7.72 -1.42 0.00
C VAL A 35 7.84 -1.68 1.50
N SER A 36 7.03 -1.01 2.32
CA SER A 36 6.88 -1.33 3.75
C SER A 36 6.41 -2.77 3.94
N ARG A 37 6.93 -3.45 4.95
CA ARG A 37 6.50 -4.81 5.32
C ARG A 37 5.14 -4.76 6.02
N TYR A 38 4.29 -5.75 5.74
CA TYR A 38 2.96 -5.83 6.34
C TYR A 38 3.00 -5.83 7.87
N GLY A 39 3.91 -6.60 8.46
CA GLY A 39 4.06 -6.70 9.93
C GLY A 39 4.37 -5.37 10.63
N VAL A 40 5.01 -4.42 9.93
CA VAL A 40 5.34 -3.09 10.49
C VAL A 40 4.10 -2.17 10.48
N VAL A 41 3.29 -2.23 9.44
CA VAL A 41 2.21 -1.24 9.20
C VAL A 41 0.81 -1.75 9.54
N LYS A 42 0.62 -3.06 9.69
CA LYS A 42 -0.71 -3.64 9.98
C LYS A 42 -1.35 -3.14 11.28
N GLY A 43 -0.55 -2.67 12.24
CA GLY A 43 -1.02 -2.10 13.50
C GLY A 43 -1.37 -0.62 13.41
N ILE A 44 -1.02 0.05 12.29
CA ILE A 44 -1.29 1.48 12.09
C ILE A 44 -2.71 1.61 11.55
N ALA A 45 -3.68 1.75 12.47
CA ALA A 45 -5.04 2.09 12.11
C ALA A 45 -5.11 3.58 11.73
N ASP A 46 -5.83 3.90 10.65
CA ASP A 46 -6.16 5.29 10.36
C ASP A 46 -7.20 5.78 11.37
N SER A 47 -6.75 6.53 12.36
CA SER A 47 -7.60 7.06 13.44
C SER A 47 -8.66 8.07 12.96
N SER A 48 -8.57 8.50 11.69
CA SER A 48 -9.57 9.40 11.09
C SER A 48 -10.88 8.71 10.74
N PHE A 49 -10.91 7.37 10.73
CA PHE A 49 -12.09 6.59 10.43
C PHE A 49 -12.75 6.00 11.67
N VAL A 50 -14.05 6.24 11.83
CA VAL A 50 -14.88 5.51 12.80
C VAL A 50 -15.30 4.20 12.16
N PRO A 51 -14.89 3.03 12.70
CA PRO A 51 -15.26 1.74 12.13
C PRO A 51 -16.78 1.56 12.13
N SER A 52 -17.34 1.07 11.02
CA SER A 52 -18.74 0.64 10.96
C SER A 52 -18.96 -0.49 11.97
N LYS A 53 -19.93 -0.30 12.88
CA LYS A 53 -20.32 -1.37 13.81
C LYS A 53 -21.27 -2.34 13.09
N ILE A 54 -20.94 -3.63 13.14
CA ILE A 54 -21.84 -4.68 12.68
C ILE A 54 -23.03 -4.72 13.64
N PRO A 55 -24.29 -4.71 13.13
CA PRO A 55 -25.44 -4.86 13.98
C PRO A 55 -25.41 -6.15 14.78
N ASN A 56 -25.97 -6.12 15.99
CA ASN A 56 -26.00 -7.30 16.86
C ASN A 56 -26.78 -8.45 16.21
N GLY A 57 -26.23 -9.65 16.32
CA GLY A 57 -26.84 -10.86 15.78
C GLY A 57 -26.53 -11.15 14.30
N CYS A 58 -25.84 -10.24 13.59
CA CYS A 58 -25.39 -10.53 12.23
C CYS A 58 -24.24 -11.53 12.25
N THR A 59 -24.27 -12.49 11.33
CA THR A 59 -23.23 -13.51 11.15
C THR A 59 -22.60 -13.39 9.78
N PRO A 60 -21.26 -13.56 9.65
CA PRO A 60 -20.62 -13.58 8.34
C PRO A 60 -21.02 -14.83 7.56
N ILE A 61 -21.47 -14.66 6.30
CA ILE A 61 -21.86 -15.74 5.41
C ILE A 61 -21.00 -15.88 4.16
N HIS A 62 -20.22 -14.85 3.82
CA HIS A 62 -19.33 -14.85 2.66
C HIS A 62 -18.14 -13.92 2.86
N LEU A 63 -16.98 -14.29 2.30
CA LEU A 63 -15.76 -13.51 2.37
C LEU A 63 -15.08 -13.46 0.99
N ASN A 64 -14.81 -12.25 0.49
CA ASN A 64 -13.88 -12.01 -0.60
C ASN A 64 -12.62 -11.34 -0.05
N LEU A 65 -11.46 -11.92 -0.34
CA LEU A 65 -10.16 -11.37 0.03
C LEU A 65 -9.35 -11.10 -1.23
N VAL A 66 -8.88 -9.86 -1.39
CA VAL A 66 -7.94 -9.47 -2.44
C VAL A 66 -6.65 -9.01 -1.77
N ALA A 67 -5.56 -9.73 -2.01
CA ALA A 67 -4.27 -9.46 -1.39
C ALA A 67 -3.18 -9.19 -2.42
N ARG A 68 -2.26 -8.29 -2.10
CA ARG A 68 -1.00 -8.16 -2.80
C ARG A 68 -0.07 -9.30 -2.39
N HIS A 69 0.83 -9.72 -3.31
CA HIS A 69 1.90 -10.65 -2.95
C HIS A 69 2.74 -10.14 -1.76
N GLY A 70 3.31 -11.01 -0.99
CA GLY A 70 4.18 -10.71 0.15
C GLY A 70 5.49 -10.04 -0.26
N THR A 71 6.31 -9.74 0.73
CA THR A 71 7.63 -9.13 0.54
C THR A 71 8.48 -9.94 -0.45
N ARG A 72 9.15 -9.25 -1.35
CA ARG A 72 9.91 -9.84 -2.46
C ARG A 72 11.26 -9.17 -2.67
N SER A 73 12.21 -9.89 -3.28
CA SER A 73 13.51 -9.35 -3.68
C SER A 73 13.40 -8.21 -4.71
N PRO A 74 14.45 -7.36 -4.86
CA PRO A 74 14.51 -6.36 -5.91
C PRO A 74 14.38 -6.99 -7.30
N THR A 75 13.79 -6.27 -8.25
CA THR A 75 13.75 -6.72 -9.65
C THR A 75 15.14 -6.66 -10.29
N LYS A 76 15.38 -7.45 -11.35
CA LYS A 76 16.65 -7.45 -12.09
C LYS A 76 17.12 -6.05 -12.47
N LYS A 77 16.20 -5.17 -12.93
CA LYS A 77 16.55 -3.77 -13.26
C LYS A 77 17.08 -3.02 -12.02
N ARG A 78 16.46 -3.21 -10.87
CA ARG A 78 16.86 -2.55 -9.61
C ARG A 78 18.15 -3.15 -9.03
N ILE A 79 18.39 -4.44 -9.19
CA ILE A 79 19.68 -5.06 -8.82
C ILE A 79 20.80 -4.40 -9.60
N LYS A 80 20.65 -4.27 -10.95
CA LYS A 80 21.64 -3.60 -11.79
C LYS A 80 21.87 -2.13 -11.38
N GLU A 81 20.81 -1.43 -10.97
CA GLU A 81 20.91 -0.06 -10.46
C GLU A 81 21.78 0.01 -9.19
N LEU A 82 21.62 -0.94 -8.26
CA LEU A 82 22.43 -1.04 -7.05
C LEU A 82 23.88 -1.46 -7.37
N ASP A 83 24.10 -2.31 -8.35
CA ASP A 83 25.46 -2.66 -8.80
C ASP A 83 26.16 -1.44 -9.41
N ASN A 84 25.45 -0.63 -10.20
CA ASN A 84 25.99 0.63 -10.73
C ASN A 84 26.28 1.63 -9.61
N LEU A 85 25.42 1.73 -8.59
CA LEU A 85 25.64 2.57 -7.41
C LEU A 85 26.95 2.17 -6.70
N ALA A 86 27.17 0.86 -6.47
CA ALA A 86 28.39 0.38 -5.82
C ALA A 86 29.65 0.81 -6.60
N THR A 87 29.63 0.65 -7.92
CA THR A 87 30.75 1.08 -8.78
C THR A 87 30.96 2.60 -8.73
N HIS A 88 29.87 3.39 -8.73
CA HIS A 88 29.97 4.84 -8.68
C HIS A 88 30.45 5.34 -7.32
N LEU A 89 30.04 4.71 -6.23
CA LEU A 89 30.54 5.03 -4.88
C LEU A 89 32.04 4.81 -4.78
N GLU A 90 32.59 3.73 -5.36
CA GLU A 90 34.04 3.50 -5.40
C GLU A 90 34.79 4.62 -6.16
N VAL A 91 34.21 5.14 -7.25
CA VAL A 91 34.77 6.28 -8.00
C VAL A 91 34.73 7.56 -7.15
N LEU A 92 33.59 7.88 -6.56
CA LEU A 92 33.44 9.10 -5.71
C LEU A 92 34.39 9.10 -4.52
N LEU A 93 34.62 7.95 -3.90
CA LEU A 93 35.54 7.82 -2.77
C LEU A 93 36.99 8.04 -3.21
N ARG A 94 37.38 7.44 -4.34
CA ARG A 94 38.74 7.62 -4.90
C ARG A 94 38.98 9.09 -5.27
N GLU A 95 38.04 9.74 -5.97
CA GLU A 95 38.14 11.15 -6.33
C GLU A 95 38.26 12.06 -5.09
N ALA A 96 37.55 11.76 -4.02
CA ALA A 96 37.63 12.49 -2.78
C ALA A 96 38.97 12.29 -2.08
N GLU A 97 39.55 11.10 -2.11
CA GLU A 97 40.90 10.80 -1.58
C GLU A 97 41.98 11.51 -2.41
N GLU A 98 41.89 11.50 -3.74
CA GLU A 98 42.81 12.22 -4.63
C GLU A 98 42.79 13.74 -4.40
N GLN A 99 41.64 14.30 -4.02
CA GLN A 99 41.44 15.71 -3.69
C GLN A 99 41.77 16.03 -2.23
N ASN A 100 42.22 15.07 -1.42
CA ASN A 100 42.48 15.21 0.01
C ASN A 100 41.27 15.76 0.81
N LEU A 101 40.06 15.40 0.43
CA LEU A 101 38.85 15.81 1.14
C LEU A 101 38.73 15.05 2.47
N SER A 102 38.35 15.75 3.54
CA SER A 102 38.09 15.11 4.83
C SER A 102 36.83 14.25 4.73
N LEU A 103 36.98 12.94 4.92
CA LEU A 103 35.90 11.92 4.89
C LEU A 103 35.50 11.48 6.31
N GLU A 104 35.82 12.25 7.36
CA GLU A 104 35.52 11.92 8.77
C GLU A 104 34.04 11.69 9.04
N LYS A 105 33.17 12.42 8.35
CA LYS A 105 31.71 12.30 8.49
C LYS A 105 31.10 11.16 7.64
N LEU A 106 31.92 10.52 6.81
CA LEU A 106 31.46 9.49 5.93
C LEU A 106 31.26 8.18 6.72
N PRO A 107 30.05 7.56 6.67
CA PRO A 107 29.84 6.26 7.30
C PRO A 107 30.79 5.20 6.76
N GLY A 108 31.42 4.43 7.66
CA GLY A 108 32.44 3.45 7.29
C GLY A 108 31.97 2.36 6.35
N TRP A 109 30.68 2.03 6.40
CA TRP A 109 30.09 1.02 5.52
C TRP A 109 30.12 1.38 4.02
N LEU A 110 30.18 2.66 3.67
CA LEU A 110 30.26 3.11 2.26
C LEU A 110 31.60 2.71 1.61
N LYS A 111 32.66 2.56 2.41
CA LYS A 111 33.96 2.15 1.90
C LYS A 111 33.93 0.67 1.50
N GLY A 112 34.08 0.41 0.21
CA GLY A 112 34.05 -0.96 -0.33
C GLY A 112 32.68 -1.63 -0.31
N TRP A 113 31.60 -0.85 -0.17
CA TRP A 113 30.25 -1.38 -0.18
C TRP A 113 29.93 -2.14 -1.48
N LYS A 114 29.30 -3.29 -1.33
CA LYS A 114 28.85 -4.13 -2.44
C LYS A 114 27.38 -4.46 -2.25
N SER A 115 26.64 -4.44 -3.36
CA SER A 115 25.22 -4.80 -3.31
C SER A 115 25.03 -6.23 -2.78
N PRO A 116 24.18 -6.45 -1.75
CA PRO A 116 23.83 -7.79 -1.27
C PRO A 116 23.19 -8.68 -2.33
N TRP A 117 22.73 -8.08 -3.43
CA TRP A 117 22.08 -8.77 -4.55
C TRP A 117 23.01 -8.94 -5.75
N LYS A 118 24.29 -8.54 -5.65
CA LYS A 118 25.28 -8.67 -6.75
C LYS A 118 25.34 -10.09 -7.26
N GLY A 119 25.36 -10.23 -8.60
CA GLY A 119 25.45 -11.53 -9.27
C GLY A 119 24.16 -12.34 -9.32
N LYS A 120 23.06 -11.90 -8.73
CA LYS A 120 21.77 -12.56 -8.89
C LYS A 120 21.21 -12.36 -10.28
N LEU A 121 21.06 -13.45 -11.03
CA LEU A 121 20.59 -13.45 -12.42
C LEU A 121 19.08 -13.16 -12.53
N LYS A 122 18.31 -13.44 -11.48
CA LYS A 122 16.86 -13.23 -11.38
C LYS A 122 16.58 -12.24 -10.26
N GLY A 123 15.35 -11.76 -10.21
CA GLY A 123 14.90 -10.86 -9.16
C GLY A 123 13.39 -10.70 -9.19
N GLY A 124 12.84 -10.21 -8.09
CA GLY A 124 11.41 -10.07 -7.90
C GLY A 124 10.71 -11.33 -7.40
N GLU A 125 11.48 -12.32 -6.93
CA GLU A 125 10.97 -13.51 -6.27
C GLU A 125 10.46 -13.19 -4.87
N LEU A 126 9.41 -13.89 -4.43
CA LEU A 126 8.97 -13.89 -3.05
C LEU A 126 10.13 -14.33 -2.14
N ILE A 127 10.23 -13.76 -0.97
CA ILE A 127 11.22 -14.15 0.05
C ILE A 127 10.50 -14.76 1.24
N ILE A 128 11.23 -15.43 2.13
CA ILE A 128 10.66 -16.14 3.29
C ILE A 128 9.73 -15.24 4.11
N GLN A 129 10.14 -13.99 4.37
CA GLN A 129 9.30 -13.04 5.10
C GLN A 129 7.97 -12.73 4.38
N GLY A 130 7.99 -12.76 3.04
CA GLY A 130 6.77 -12.59 2.25
C GLY A 130 5.87 -13.82 2.26
N GLU A 131 6.44 -15.02 2.42
CA GLU A 131 5.69 -16.25 2.65
C GLU A 131 5.01 -16.20 4.02
N ASP A 132 5.75 -15.85 5.08
CA ASP A 132 5.25 -15.69 6.44
C ASP A 132 4.10 -14.67 6.52
N GLU A 133 4.24 -13.52 5.84
CA GLU A 133 3.18 -12.49 5.80
C GLU A 133 1.84 -13.05 5.32
N LEU A 134 1.85 -13.85 4.27
CA LEU A 134 0.62 -14.43 3.71
C LEU A 134 0.14 -15.65 4.49
N TYR A 135 1.04 -16.48 4.98
CA TYR A 135 0.70 -17.60 5.86
C TYR A 135 -0.01 -17.12 7.13
N ASP A 136 0.57 -16.13 7.80
CA ASP A 136 0.00 -15.52 9.00
C ASP A 136 -1.34 -14.83 8.71
N LEU A 137 -1.48 -14.18 7.55
CA LEU A 137 -2.77 -13.62 7.12
C LEU A 137 -3.83 -14.72 7.00
N GLY A 138 -3.49 -15.88 6.45
CA GLY A 138 -4.38 -17.04 6.39
C GLY A 138 -4.84 -17.52 7.77
N ILE A 139 -3.89 -17.64 8.72
CA ILE A 139 -4.20 -18.00 10.12
C ILE A 139 -5.15 -16.98 10.76
N ARG A 140 -4.85 -15.67 10.63
CA ARG A 140 -5.68 -14.61 11.23
C ARG A 140 -7.07 -14.54 10.59
N THR A 141 -7.16 -14.73 9.27
CA THR A 141 -8.45 -14.74 8.55
C THR A 141 -9.34 -15.85 9.08
N ARG A 142 -8.82 -17.06 9.23
CA ARG A 142 -9.57 -18.17 9.82
C ARG A 142 -9.95 -17.91 11.28
N ALA A 143 -9.02 -17.40 12.08
CA ALA A 143 -9.29 -17.10 13.49
C ALA A 143 -10.37 -16.01 13.66
N ARG A 144 -10.42 -15.04 12.75
CA ARG A 144 -11.40 -13.95 12.77
C ARG A 144 -12.79 -14.37 12.32
N PHE A 145 -12.88 -15.30 11.37
CA PHE A 145 -14.14 -15.75 10.75
C PHE A 145 -14.29 -17.28 10.82
N PRO A 146 -14.26 -17.89 12.03
CA PRO A 146 -14.20 -19.34 12.15
C PRO A 146 -15.36 -20.06 11.48
N ASN A 147 -16.56 -19.47 11.52
CA ASN A 147 -17.78 -20.06 10.96
C ASN A 147 -17.76 -20.17 9.42
N LEU A 148 -16.96 -19.35 8.72
CA LEU A 148 -16.80 -19.45 7.27
C LEU A 148 -15.88 -20.59 6.84
N PHE A 149 -15.17 -21.24 7.77
CA PHE A 149 -14.13 -22.26 7.48
C PHE A 149 -14.37 -23.57 8.24
N ASN A 150 -15.63 -23.88 8.52
CA ASN A 150 -15.99 -25.10 9.23
C ASN A 150 -16.06 -26.33 8.30
N ASP A 151 -16.39 -26.11 7.02
CA ASP A 151 -16.54 -27.18 6.06
C ASP A 151 -15.20 -27.75 5.59
N ASP A 152 -15.24 -28.99 5.08
CA ASP A 152 -14.11 -29.56 4.38
C ASP A 152 -13.78 -28.74 3.13
N TYR A 153 -12.49 -28.67 2.81
CA TYR A 153 -12.07 -27.93 1.62
C TYR A 153 -12.73 -28.49 0.35
N HIS A 154 -13.38 -27.58 -0.38
CA HIS A 154 -13.84 -27.78 -1.75
C HIS A 154 -13.46 -26.56 -2.62
N PRO A 155 -12.95 -26.74 -3.85
CA PRO A 155 -12.46 -25.62 -4.67
C PRO A 155 -13.57 -24.63 -5.07
N ASP A 156 -14.83 -25.07 -5.14
CA ASP A 156 -15.96 -24.19 -5.45
C ASP A 156 -16.42 -23.38 -4.23
N VAL A 157 -16.13 -23.87 -3.01
CA VAL A 157 -16.46 -23.16 -1.76
C VAL A 157 -15.30 -22.23 -1.38
N TYR A 158 -14.06 -22.71 -1.46
CA TYR A 158 -12.85 -21.97 -1.07
C TYR A 158 -11.97 -21.72 -2.30
N ALA A 159 -12.45 -20.91 -3.24
CA ALA A 159 -11.71 -20.61 -4.46
C ALA A 159 -10.51 -19.71 -4.16
N ILE A 160 -9.30 -20.19 -4.45
CA ILE A 160 -8.06 -19.40 -4.35
C ILE A 160 -7.55 -19.14 -5.76
N LYS A 161 -7.48 -17.87 -6.15
CA LYS A 161 -7.00 -17.42 -7.46
C LYS A 161 -5.73 -16.58 -7.31
N ALA A 162 -4.78 -16.74 -8.21
CA ALA A 162 -3.59 -15.91 -8.31
C ALA A 162 -3.33 -15.51 -9.76
N THR A 163 -2.81 -14.33 -9.99
CA THR A 163 -2.29 -14.02 -11.33
C THR A 163 -1.08 -14.90 -11.64
N GLN A 164 -0.86 -15.22 -12.92
CA GLN A 164 0.22 -16.08 -13.40
C GLN A 164 1.60 -15.42 -13.27
N VAL A 165 1.99 -15.10 -12.03
CA VAL A 165 3.30 -14.56 -11.63
C VAL A 165 3.81 -15.38 -10.47
N PRO A 166 5.02 -15.97 -10.51
CA PRO A 166 5.49 -16.92 -9.48
C PRO A 166 5.33 -16.43 -8.04
N ARG A 167 5.70 -15.18 -7.75
CA ARG A 167 5.55 -14.63 -6.39
C ARG A 167 4.10 -14.48 -5.95
N ALA A 168 3.16 -14.23 -6.88
CA ALA A 168 1.74 -14.13 -6.55
C ALA A 168 1.15 -15.52 -6.28
N SER A 169 1.51 -16.51 -7.09
CA SER A 169 1.10 -17.91 -6.87
C SER A 169 1.68 -18.45 -5.57
N ALA A 170 2.96 -18.21 -5.27
CA ALA A 170 3.59 -18.61 -4.02
C ALA A 170 2.92 -17.94 -2.80
N SER A 171 2.56 -16.65 -2.92
CA SER A 171 1.80 -15.94 -1.87
C SER A 171 0.42 -16.54 -1.64
N ALA A 172 -0.29 -16.93 -2.70
CA ALA A 172 -1.59 -17.59 -2.59
C ALA A 172 -1.48 -18.98 -1.95
N VAL A 173 -0.39 -19.71 -2.26
CA VAL A 173 -0.08 -21.01 -1.60
C VAL A 173 0.19 -20.79 -0.12
N ALA A 174 1.05 -19.82 0.24
CA ALA A 174 1.35 -19.53 1.65
C ALA A 174 0.07 -19.15 2.43
N PHE A 175 -0.79 -18.29 1.85
CA PHE A 175 -2.07 -17.95 2.44
C PHE A 175 -2.96 -19.18 2.67
N GLY A 176 -3.14 -20.01 1.64
CA GLY A 176 -3.95 -21.24 1.75
C GLY A 176 -3.38 -22.24 2.76
N MET A 177 -2.05 -22.35 2.85
CA MET A 177 -1.41 -23.17 3.89
C MET A 177 -1.73 -22.68 5.30
N GLY A 178 -1.72 -21.36 5.52
CA GLY A 178 -2.14 -20.75 6.78
C GLY A 178 -3.64 -20.99 7.06
N LEU A 179 -4.49 -20.73 6.06
CA LEU A 179 -5.94 -20.86 6.16
C LEU A 179 -6.38 -22.29 6.52
N PHE A 180 -5.75 -23.31 5.93
CA PHE A 180 -6.07 -24.72 6.13
C PHE A 180 -5.07 -25.45 7.06
N SER A 181 -4.24 -24.73 7.81
CA SER A 181 -3.32 -25.32 8.79
C SER A 181 -4.06 -26.20 9.81
N GLY A 182 -3.57 -27.42 10.06
CA GLY A 182 -4.19 -28.39 10.97
C GLY A 182 -5.48 -29.04 10.47
N LYS A 183 -5.98 -28.70 9.28
CA LYS A 183 -7.23 -29.24 8.71
C LYS A 183 -7.02 -30.43 7.75
N GLY A 184 -5.78 -30.91 7.58
CA GLY A 184 -5.43 -32.01 6.70
C GLY A 184 -4.60 -33.10 7.37
N ARG A 185 -3.93 -33.90 6.52
CA ARG A 185 -3.07 -35.01 6.96
C ARG A 185 -1.65 -34.95 6.38
N LEU A 186 -1.33 -33.90 5.61
CA LEU A 186 -0.06 -33.80 4.91
C LEU A 186 1.00 -33.16 5.81
N GLY A 187 2.10 -33.88 6.02
CA GLY A 187 3.26 -33.43 6.77
C GLY A 187 3.00 -33.13 8.25
N PRO A 188 4.04 -32.70 8.99
CA PRO A 188 3.94 -32.41 10.43
C PRO A 188 2.89 -31.36 10.78
N GLY A 189 2.71 -30.35 9.90
CA GLY A 189 1.71 -29.27 10.06
C GLY A 189 0.28 -29.69 9.73
N ARG A 190 0.04 -30.96 9.41
CA ARG A 190 -1.27 -31.51 9.01
C ARG A 190 -1.95 -30.62 7.97
N HIS A 191 -1.22 -30.26 6.92
CA HIS A 191 -1.75 -29.41 5.85
C HIS A 191 -2.81 -30.14 5.01
N ARG A 192 -3.73 -29.37 4.45
CA ARG A 192 -4.69 -29.81 3.43
C ARG A 192 -4.18 -29.41 2.06
N ALA A 193 -4.27 -30.30 1.08
CA ALA A 193 -4.05 -29.93 -0.31
C ALA A 193 -5.22 -29.04 -0.79
N PHE A 194 -4.92 -28.00 -1.53
CA PHE A 194 -5.90 -27.08 -2.11
C PHE A 194 -5.44 -26.61 -3.49
N ALA A 195 -6.37 -26.16 -4.32
CA ALA A 195 -6.09 -25.65 -5.64
C ALA A 195 -5.82 -24.14 -5.60
N VAL A 196 -4.80 -23.69 -6.34
CA VAL A 196 -4.61 -22.29 -6.71
C VAL A 196 -4.79 -22.18 -8.22
N THR A 197 -5.83 -21.49 -8.66
CA THR A 197 -6.14 -21.30 -10.08
C THR A 197 -5.52 -20.01 -10.60
N SER A 198 -5.18 -19.99 -11.88
CA SER A 198 -4.60 -18.80 -12.54
C SER A 198 -5.15 -18.67 -13.95
N GLU A 199 -5.42 -17.44 -14.35
CA GLU A 199 -5.68 -17.10 -15.74
C GLU A 199 -4.38 -16.77 -16.48
N SER A 200 -4.41 -16.87 -17.81
CA SER A 200 -3.29 -16.44 -18.64
C SER A 200 -2.98 -14.96 -18.41
N ARG A 201 -1.68 -14.61 -18.36
CA ARG A 201 -1.24 -13.22 -18.17
C ARG A 201 -1.83 -12.25 -19.19
N ALA A 202 -2.17 -12.71 -20.39
CA ALA A 202 -2.71 -11.89 -21.46
C ALA A 202 -4.21 -11.62 -21.31
N SER A 203 -4.94 -12.46 -20.56
CA SER A 203 -6.41 -12.41 -20.40
C SER A 203 -6.87 -12.14 -18.98
N ASP A 204 -5.96 -12.06 -18.01
CA ASP A 204 -6.28 -11.85 -16.59
C ASP A 204 -6.71 -10.40 -16.33
N THR A 205 -7.94 -10.07 -16.73
CA THR A 205 -8.52 -8.74 -16.54
C THR A 205 -8.94 -8.46 -15.11
N LYS A 206 -9.04 -9.48 -14.24
CA LYS A 206 -9.44 -9.34 -12.85
C LYS A 206 -8.26 -9.02 -11.93
N LEU A 207 -7.15 -9.77 -12.02
CA LEU A 207 -5.99 -9.62 -11.14
C LEU A 207 -4.80 -8.92 -11.83
N ARG A 208 -4.82 -8.83 -13.17
CA ARG A 208 -3.75 -8.23 -13.97
C ARG A 208 -4.25 -7.18 -14.97
N PHE A 209 -5.36 -6.54 -14.66
CA PHE A 209 -6.00 -5.52 -15.49
C PHE A 209 -5.03 -4.46 -16.02
N HIS A 210 -4.03 -4.05 -15.23
CA HIS A 210 -3.02 -3.06 -15.63
C HIS A 210 -2.13 -3.52 -16.80
N ASP A 211 -1.93 -4.82 -17.00
CA ASP A 211 -1.20 -5.36 -18.14
C ASP A 211 -2.11 -5.62 -19.36
N CYS A 212 -3.40 -5.86 -19.13
CA CYS A 212 -4.38 -6.10 -20.18
C CYS A 212 -4.89 -4.79 -20.82
N CYS A 213 -4.92 -3.68 -20.06
CA CYS A 213 -5.43 -2.40 -20.53
C CYS A 213 -4.40 -1.61 -21.35
N GLN A 214 -4.58 -1.52 -22.66
CA GLN A 214 -3.65 -0.82 -23.54
C GLN A 214 -3.65 0.70 -23.29
N ASN A 215 -4.82 1.29 -23.02
CA ASN A 215 -4.94 2.70 -22.71
C ASN A 215 -4.19 3.06 -21.41
N TYR A 216 -4.21 2.18 -20.40
CA TYR A 216 -3.41 2.39 -19.20
C TYR A 216 -1.90 2.33 -19.48
N LYS A 217 -1.44 1.42 -20.34
CA LYS A 217 -0.03 1.37 -20.75
C LYS A 217 0.42 2.64 -21.44
N ALA A 218 -0.42 3.16 -22.36
CA ALA A 218 -0.16 4.42 -23.06
C ALA A 218 -0.17 5.60 -22.08
N PHE A 219 -1.18 5.68 -21.22
CA PHE A 219 -1.27 6.67 -20.14
C PHE A 219 -0.03 6.66 -19.26
N LYS A 220 0.35 5.50 -18.73
CA LYS A 220 1.52 5.37 -17.87
C LYS A 220 2.79 5.87 -18.56
N LYS A 221 3.04 5.44 -19.79
CA LYS A 221 4.21 5.86 -20.59
C LYS A 221 4.22 7.39 -20.81
N SER A 222 3.08 8.01 -21.00
CA SER A 222 2.98 9.48 -21.20
C SER A 222 3.15 10.28 -19.91
N GLN A 223 2.76 9.72 -18.75
CA GLN A 223 2.80 10.43 -17.47
C GLN A 223 4.09 10.23 -16.68
N GLU A 224 4.81 9.11 -16.87
CA GLU A 224 6.07 8.84 -16.14
C GLU A 224 7.05 10.02 -16.20
N PRO A 225 7.36 10.65 -17.36
CA PRO A 225 8.29 11.77 -17.40
C PRO A 225 7.80 13.00 -16.63
N ALA A 226 6.49 13.27 -16.66
CA ALA A 226 5.91 14.38 -15.91
C ALA A 226 5.99 14.17 -14.40
N VAL A 227 5.74 12.93 -13.95
CA VAL A 227 5.89 12.55 -12.55
C VAL A 227 7.34 12.66 -12.10
N ASP A 228 8.30 12.19 -12.91
CA ASP A 228 9.73 12.32 -12.61
C ASP A 228 10.13 13.79 -12.45
N LYS A 229 9.66 14.66 -13.35
CA LYS A 229 9.91 16.10 -13.25
C LYS A 229 9.36 16.73 -11.97
N LEU A 230 8.22 16.25 -11.48
CA LEU A 230 7.64 16.74 -10.20
C LEU A 230 8.49 16.35 -8.98
N LYS A 231 9.18 15.23 -9.05
CA LYS A 231 10.05 14.74 -7.97
C LYS A 231 11.43 15.42 -7.96
N GLU A 232 11.87 15.97 -9.10
CA GLU A 232 13.19 16.56 -9.27
C GLU A 232 13.59 17.58 -8.19
N PRO A 233 12.76 18.57 -7.81
CA PRO A 233 13.15 19.56 -6.80
C PRO A 233 13.51 18.94 -5.46
N VAL A 234 12.76 17.92 -5.02
CA VAL A 234 13.04 17.21 -3.76
C VAL A 234 14.35 16.44 -3.85
N TYR A 235 14.58 15.73 -4.95
CA TYR A 235 15.84 15.01 -5.13
C TYR A 235 17.04 15.97 -5.24
N ASP A 236 16.89 17.14 -5.86
CA ASP A 236 17.95 18.14 -5.96
C ASP A 236 18.30 18.75 -4.59
N GLU A 237 17.29 19.06 -3.78
CA GLU A 237 17.46 19.54 -2.41
C GLU A 237 18.23 18.53 -1.56
N ILE A 238 17.77 17.28 -1.55
CA ILE A 238 18.38 16.20 -0.76
C ILE A 238 19.79 15.87 -1.29
N THR A 239 19.99 15.84 -2.61
CA THR A 239 21.32 15.64 -3.21
C THR A 239 22.29 16.73 -2.76
N SER A 240 21.84 17.97 -2.74
CA SER A 240 22.65 19.11 -2.26
C SER A 240 22.95 18.98 -0.76
N ALA A 241 22.01 18.49 0.05
CA ALA A 241 22.22 18.21 1.46
C ALA A 241 23.25 17.10 1.69
N LEU A 242 23.16 15.99 0.94
CA LEU A 242 24.13 14.89 1.01
C LEU A 242 25.54 15.35 0.62
N ARG A 243 25.67 16.13 -0.46
CA ARG A 243 26.96 16.73 -0.88
C ARG A 243 27.58 17.57 0.24
N ARG A 244 26.82 18.44 0.88
CA ARG A 244 27.29 19.28 2.00
C ARG A 244 27.69 18.44 3.22
N ARG A 245 26.91 17.40 3.53
CA ARG A 245 27.08 16.54 4.71
C ARG A 245 28.31 15.65 4.60
N TYR A 246 28.50 15.03 3.45
CA TYR A 246 29.49 13.97 3.26
C TYR A 246 30.69 14.38 2.38
N ARG A 247 30.65 15.56 1.79
CA ARG A 247 31.73 16.06 0.91
C ARG A 247 32.00 15.19 -0.34
N LEU A 248 31.05 14.37 -0.76
CA LEU A 248 31.08 13.59 -1.99
C LEU A 248 30.21 14.23 -3.04
N ASN A 249 30.62 14.15 -4.32
CA ASN A 249 29.86 14.75 -5.42
C ASN A 249 28.71 13.85 -5.90
N PHE A 250 27.82 13.50 -5.00
CA PHE A 250 26.63 12.71 -5.32
C PHE A 250 25.81 13.34 -6.45
N THR A 251 25.30 12.52 -7.35
CA THR A 251 24.33 12.90 -8.36
C THR A 251 22.89 12.68 -7.86
N ARG A 252 21.89 13.25 -8.55
CA ARG A 252 20.49 12.94 -8.28
C ARG A 252 20.20 11.43 -8.40
N GLN A 253 20.86 10.75 -9.36
CA GLN A 253 20.73 9.30 -9.53
C GLN A 253 21.27 8.55 -8.30
N ASP A 254 22.37 8.98 -7.71
CA ASP A 254 22.90 8.36 -6.49
C ASP A 254 21.93 8.53 -5.33
N THR A 255 21.37 9.73 -5.14
CA THR A 255 20.34 9.99 -4.12
C THR A 255 19.14 9.06 -4.29
N THR A 256 18.64 8.91 -5.52
CA THR A 256 17.54 8.01 -5.85
C THR A 256 17.89 6.54 -5.56
N SER A 257 19.11 6.12 -5.92
CA SER A 257 19.59 4.75 -5.70
C SER A 257 19.86 4.46 -4.23
N LEU A 258 20.41 5.44 -3.47
CA LEU A 258 20.61 5.34 -2.02
C LEU A 258 19.26 5.26 -1.27
N TRP A 259 18.27 6.06 -1.68
CA TRP A 259 16.91 5.93 -1.15
C TRP A 259 16.31 4.55 -1.45
N PHE A 260 16.48 4.08 -2.68
CA PHE A 260 16.05 2.73 -3.02
C PHE A 260 16.76 1.66 -2.19
N LEU A 261 18.07 1.81 -1.96
CA LEU A 261 18.86 0.91 -1.10
C LEU A 261 18.32 0.92 0.33
N CYS A 262 18.15 2.11 0.94
CA CYS A 262 17.54 2.25 2.27
C CYS A 262 16.24 1.45 2.37
N LYS A 263 15.32 1.63 1.41
CA LYS A 263 14.05 0.89 1.39
C LYS A 263 14.25 -0.63 1.33
N GLN A 264 15.22 -1.11 0.56
CA GLN A 264 15.47 -2.55 0.45
C GLN A 264 16.16 -3.10 1.69
N GLU A 265 17.12 -2.39 2.27
CA GLU A 265 17.79 -2.78 3.51
C GLU A 265 16.80 -2.84 4.67
N ALA A 266 16.01 -1.79 4.88
CA ALA A 266 15.01 -1.72 5.95
C ALA A 266 13.91 -2.79 5.78
N SER A 267 13.41 -2.98 4.55
CA SER A 267 12.31 -3.91 4.29
C SER A 267 12.75 -5.37 4.24
N LEU A 268 13.91 -5.69 3.65
CA LEU A 268 14.32 -7.08 3.38
C LEU A 268 15.31 -7.62 4.39
N LEU A 269 16.20 -6.75 4.90
CA LEU A 269 17.32 -7.15 5.75
C LEU A 269 17.18 -6.64 7.19
N ASN A 270 16.16 -5.81 7.47
CA ASN A 270 15.95 -5.11 8.74
C ASN A 270 17.14 -4.23 9.16
N ILE A 271 17.89 -3.70 8.18
CA ILE A 271 19.03 -2.79 8.36
C ILE A 271 18.51 -1.37 8.16
N VAL A 272 18.62 -0.53 9.19
CA VAL A 272 18.16 0.88 9.19
C VAL A 272 19.29 1.87 9.47
N ASP A 273 20.43 1.38 9.89
CA ASP A 273 21.62 2.15 10.32
C ASP A 273 22.68 2.33 9.21
N GLN A 274 22.39 1.88 7.98
CA GLN A 274 23.26 2.07 6.82
C GLN A 274 22.68 3.10 5.85
N ALA A 275 22.13 2.69 4.71
CA ALA A 275 21.67 3.63 3.70
C ALA A 275 20.56 4.57 4.21
N CYS A 276 19.69 4.09 5.11
CA CYS A 276 18.65 4.94 5.70
C CYS A 276 19.24 6.04 6.61
N ALA A 277 20.31 5.75 7.33
CA ALA A 277 20.97 6.72 8.22
C ALA A 277 21.68 7.87 7.48
N LEU A 278 21.79 7.78 6.15
CA LEU A 278 22.27 8.91 5.34
C LEU A 278 21.27 10.07 5.29
N PHE A 279 20.01 9.82 5.55
CA PHE A 279 18.90 10.77 5.45
C PHE A 279 18.39 11.17 6.84
N SER A 280 18.08 12.44 7.01
CA SER A 280 17.35 12.90 8.21
C SER A 280 15.87 12.45 8.17
N PRO A 281 15.16 12.43 9.30
CA PRO A 281 13.73 12.14 9.33
C PRO A 281 12.88 12.99 8.37
N SER A 282 13.21 14.29 8.24
CA SER A 282 12.53 15.20 7.31
C SER A 282 12.84 14.85 5.85
N GLU A 283 14.07 14.49 5.51
CA GLU A 283 14.44 14.03 4.17
C GLU A 283 13.76 12.70 3.83
N VAL A 284 13.65 11.77 4.78
CA VAL A 284 12.89 10.52 4.60
C VAL A 284 11.41 10.81 4.30
N SER A 285 10.79 11.74 5.03
CA SER A 285 9.38 12.11 4.79
C SER A 285 9.17 12.72 3.40
N LEU A 286 10.12 13.50 2.91
CA LEU A 286 10.09 14.04 1.55
C LEU A 286 10.29 12.95 0.49
N LEU A 287 11.19 12.01 0.72
CA LEU A 287 11.45 10.88 -0.16
C LEU A 287 10.26 9.91 -0.21
N GLU A 288 9.63 9.62 0.93
CA GLU A 288 8.36 8.89 1.00
C GLU A 288 7.29 9.58 0.15
N TRP A 289 7.15 10.91 0.32
CA TRP A 289 6.19 11.68 -0.46
C TRP A 289 6.44 11.57 -1.98
N THR A 290 7.69 11.54 -2.45
CA THR A 290 7.98 11.35 -3.89
C THR A 290 7.52 9.98 -4.40
N ASP A 291 7.67 8.93 -3.60
CA ASP A 291 7.17 7.59 -3.93
C ASP A 291 5.64 7.53 -3.91
N ASP A 292 5.02 8.18 -2.92
CA ASP A 292 3.56 8.25 -2.79
C ASP A 292 2.93 9.05 -3.93
N LEU A 293 3.57 10.16 -4.35
CA LEU A 293 3.13 10.96 -5.50
C LEU A 293 3.10 10.11 -6.78
N GLU A 294 4.18 9.33 -7.03
CA GLU A 294 4.22 8.42 -8.17
C GLU A 294 3.09 7.38 -8.10
N ALA A 295 2.92 6.78 -6.92
CA ALA A 295 1.89 5.78 -6.72
C ALA A 295 0.48 6.38 -6.88
N PHE A 296 0.23 7.57 -6.34
CA PHE A 296 -1.05 8.29 -6.45
C PHE A 296 -1.42 8.59 -7.91
N ILE A 297 -0.49 9.15 -8.67
CA ILE A 297 -0.76 9.55 -10.07
C ILE A 297 -0.86 8.34 -11.00
N LEU A 298 0.08 7.39 -10.89
CA LEU A 298 0.20 6.29 -11.86
C LEU A 298 -0.63 5.05 -11.51
N LYS A 299 -1.09 4.90 -10.26
CA LYS A 299 -1.76 3.68 -9.78
C LYS A 299 -2.97 3.95 -8.89
N GLY A 300 -3.00 5.09 -8.21
CA GLY A 300 -4.02 5.48 -7.24
C GLY A 300 -5.09 6.42 -7.81
N TYR A 301 -5.73 7.18 -6.94
CA TYR A 301 -6.89 8.03 -7.27
C TYR A 301 -6.58 9.24 -8.14
N GLY A 302 -5.31 9.55 -8.39
CA GLY A 302 -4.90 10.74 -9.15
C GLY A 302 -5.42 10.78 -10.59
N LYS A 303 -5.83 9.64 -11.14
CA LYS A 303 -6.43 9.54 -12.49
C LYS A 303 -7.51 8.47 -12.53
N SER A 304 -8.64 8.80 -13.18
CA SER A 304 -9.80 7.89 -13.24
C SER A 304 -9.53 6.55 -13.92
N ILE A 305 -8.62 6.50 -14.90
CA ILE A 305 -8.26 5.25 -15.56
C ILE A 305 -7.71 4.20 -14.56
N ASN A 306 -7.03 4.64 -13.50
CA ASN A 306 -6.42 3.74 -12.52
C ASN A 306 -7.46 2.89 -11.77
N TYR A 307 -8.59 3.48 -11.36
CA TYR A 307 -9.63 2.74 -10.65
C TYR A 307 -10.68 2.13 -11.58
N ARG A 308 -10.92 2.74 -12.77
CA ARG A 308 -11.87 2.21 -13.73
C ARG A 308 -11.44 0.87 -14.33
N MET A 309 -10.14 0.62 -14.50
CA MET A 309 -9.66 -0.68 -14.98
C MET A 309 -9.81 -1.81 -13.93
N GLY A 310 -10.08 -1.49 -12.66
CA GLY A 310 -10.37 -2.47 -11.59
C GLY A 310 -11.83 -2.95 -11.55
N VAL A 311 -12.72 -2.40 -12.38
CA VAL A 311 -14.15 -2.72 -12.40
C VAL A 311 -14.43 -4.22 -12.57
N PRO A 312 -13.75 -4.98 -13.45
CA PRO A 312 -14.02 -6.42 -13.59
C PRO A 312 -13.81 -7.23 -12.31
N LEU A 313 -12.83 -6.83 -11.48
CA LEU A 313 -12.62 -7.46 -10.17
C LEU A 313 -13.75 -7.12 -9.21
N LEU A 314 -14.20 -5.86 -9.19
CA LEU A 314 -15.28 -5.43 -8.32
C LEU A 314 -16.61 -6.10 -8.71
N GLU A 315 -16.88 -6.23 -10.01
CA GLU A 315 -18.04 -6.97 -10.52
C GLU A 315 -18.01 -8.44 -10.09
N ASP A 316 -16.86 -9.10 -10.17
CA ASP A 316 -16.68 -10.49 -9.71
C ASP A 316 -16.99 -10.64 -8.20
N VAL A 317 -16.52 -9.68 -7.40
CA VAL A 317 -16.80 -9.62 -5.95
C VAL A 317 -18.31 -9.43 -5.68
N VAL A 318 -18.95 -8.47 -6.34
CA VAL A 318 -20.37 -8.19 -6.17
C VAL A 318 -21.21 -9.41 -6.60
N GLN A 319 -20.90 -9.99 -7.75
CA GLN A 319 -21.58 -11.18 -8.24
C GLN A 319 -21.48 -12.36 -7.27
N SER A 320 -20.30 -12.57 -6.66
CA SER A 320 -20.12 -13.65 -5.68
C SER A 320 -20.93 -13.42 -4.40
N MET A 321 -21.06 -12.15 -3.97
CA MET A 321 -21.94 -11.80 -2.84
C MET A 321 -23.43 -12.00 -3.17
N GLU A 322 -23.85 -11.59 -4.37
CA GLU A 322 -25.23 -11.83 -4.84
C GLU A 322 -25.56 -13.33 -4.91
N GLN A 323 -24.60 -14.15 -5.34
CA GLN A 323 -24.75 -15.60 -5.34
C GLN A 323 -24.89 -16.16 -3.92
N ALA A 324 -24.11 -15.67 -2.96
CA ALA A 324 -24.20 -16.07 -1.56
C ALA A 324 -25.56 -15.66 -0.94
N ILE A 325 -26.06 -14.46 -1.24
CA ILE A 325 -27.38 -13.99 -0.81
C ILE A 325 -28.48 -14.87 -1.39
N LYS A 326 -28.42 -15.17 -2.70
CA LYS A 326 -29.41 -16.05 -3.35
C LYS A 326 -29.42 -17.46 -2.74
N ALA A 327 -28.25 -18.02 -2.48
CA ALA A 327 -28.13 -19.32 -1.84
C ALA A 327 -28.74 -19.32 -0.43
N GLU A 328 -28.58 -18.23 0.33
CA GLU A 328 -29.24 -18.07 1.63
C GLU A 328 -30.75 -17.87 1.48
N GLU A 329 -31.21 -17.08 0.50
CA GLU A 329 -32.61 -16.82 0.23
C GLU A 329 -33.35 -18.05 -0.30
N GLU A 330 -32.74 -18.89 -1.12
CA GLU A 330 -33.24 -20.19 -1.54
C GLU A 330 -33.46 -21.14 -0.35
N PHE A 331 -32.59 -21.00 0.66
CA PHE A 331 -32.73 -21.77 1.89
C PHE A 331 -33.84 -21.26 2.81
N GLU A 332 -34.18 -19.98 2.75
CA GLU A 332 -35.16 -19.30 3.62
C GLU A 332 -36.22 -18.59 2.79
N LYS A 333 -36.79 -18.99 1.76
CA LYS A 333 -37.82 -18.25 1.00
C LYS A 333 -38.26 -16.96 1.69
N ILE A 334 -37.90 -15.78 1.13
CA ILE A 334 -38.57 -14.45 1.26
C ILE A 334 -37.72 -13.28 1.86
N GLN A 335 -37.55 -12.24 1.05
CA GLN A 335 -37.75 -10.77 1.12
C GLN A 335 -36.62 -9.78 1.11
N ARG A 336 -36.61 -9.01 0.08
CA ARG A 336 -36.59 -7.58 -0.41
C ARG A 336 -35.51 -6.59 -0.04
N GLU A 337 -35.03 -5.94 -1.11
CA GLU A 337 -33.94 -4.93 -1.27
C GLU A 337 -34.29 -3.47 -0.94
N GLN A 338 -33.26 -2.67 -0.69
CA GLN A 338 -33.15 -1.25 -1.06
C GLN A 338 -31.69 -0.74 -1.16
N ALA A 339 -31.44 0.26 -2.01
CA ALA A 339 -30.17 0.75 -2.54
C ALA A 339 -29.53 2.02 -1.89
N LEU A 340 -28.21 2.29 -2.01
CA LEU A 340 -27.38 3.21 -1.19
C LEU A 340 -26.59 4.35 -1.95
N PRO A 341 -26.28 5.56 -1.39
CA PRO A 341 -25.64 6.73 -2.04
C PRO A 341 -24.12 6.90 -1.99
N HIS A 342 -23.54 7.87 -2.71
CA HIS A 342 -22.12 8.13 -2.98
C HIS A 342 -21.29 8.79 -1.86
N PRO A 343 -19.91 8.59 -1.81
CA PRO A 343 -19.06 9.11 -0.75
C PRO A 343 -18.53 10.53 -0.98
N PRO A 344 -18.17 11.29 0.10
CA PRO A 344 -17.61 12.63 0.04
C PRO A 344 -16.10 12.70 -0.23
N LYS A 345 -15.58 13.90 -0.52
CA LYS A 345 -14.18 14.20 -0.83
C LYS A 345 -13.20 13.87 0.32
N PRO A 346 -11.92 13.50 0.03
CA PRO A 346 -10.96 13.15 1.06
C PRO A 346 -10.57 14.33 1.96
N PRO A 347 -10.29 14.09 3.28
CA PRO A 347 -9.96 15.12 4.26
C PRO A 347 -8.57 15.74 4.02
N GLN A 348 -8.37 16.98 4.51
CA GLN A 348 -7.18 17.81 4.30
C GLN A 348 -5.87 17.27 4.89
N LYS A 349 -5.90 16.32 5.83
CA LYS A 349 -4.71 15.59 6.27
C LYS A 349 -4.44 14.45 5.31
N ARG A 350 -3.19 14.32 4.88
CA ARG A 350 -2.76 13.25 3.96
C ARG A 350 -2.95 11.87 4.59
N ASN A 351 -4.12 11.26 4.39
CA ASN A 351 -4.45 9.92 4.87
C ASN A 351 -4.04 8.83 3.88
N TRP A 352 -3.71 9.21 2.63
CA TRP A 352 -3.25 8.28 1.62
C TRP A 352 -1.73 8.18 1.66
N ARG A 353 -1.23 7.12 2.28
CA ARG A 353 0.18 6.75 2.28
C ARG A 353 0.34 5.39 1.61
N GLY A 354 1.35 5.23 0.76
CA GLY A 354 1.59 4.00 0.02
C GLY A 354 1.79 2.79 0.95
N HIS A 355 2.43 2.98 2.10
CA HIS A 355 2.64 1.91 3.07
C HIS A 355 1.36 1.47 3.79
N THR A 356 0.40 2.38 4.03
CA THR A 356 -0.89 2.01 4.65
C THR A 356 -1.88 1.45 3.64
N VAL A 357 -1.82 1.90 2.39
CA VAL A 357 -2.77 1.50 1.34
C VAL A 357 -2.36 0.19 0.67
N ALA A 358 -1.09 -0.01 0.36
CA ALA A 358 -0.62 -1.16 -0.42
C ALA A 358 0.78 -1.64 -0.01
N PRO A 359 1.00 -2.04 1.28
CA PRO A 359 2.25 -2.70 1.68
C PRO A 359 2.41 -4.04 0.97
N PHE A 360 3.55 -4.70 1.11
CA PHE A 360 3.63 -6.12 0.77
C PHE A 360 2.66 -6.91 1.66
N GLY A 361 1.96 -7.88 1.08
CA GLY A 361 0.90 -8.60 1.79
C GLY A 361 -0.35 -7.77 2.08
N GLY A 362 -0.38 -6.50 1.70
CA GLY A 362 -1.54 -5.62 1.85
C GLY A 362 -2.79 -6.26 1.23
N ASN A 363 -3.91 -6.15 1.91
CA ASN A 363 -5.11 -6.87 1.54
C ASN A 363 -6.38 -6.04 1.79
N ASN A 364 -7.44 -6.41 1.07
CA ASN A 364 -8.80 -5.97 1.34
C ASN A 364 -9.68 -7.20 1.49
N MET A 365 -10.47 -7.22 2.55
CA MET A 365 -11.49 -8.24 2.78
C MET A 365 -12.86 -7.59 2.72
N LEU A 366 -13.78 -8.21 2.00
CA LEU A 366 -15.18 -7.84 1.96
C LEU A 366 -15.96 -8.99 2.56
N VAL A 367 -16.52 -8.76 3.74
CA VAL A 367 -17.23 -9.78 4.52
C VAL A 367 -18.71 -9.50 4.48
N LEU A 368 -19.49 -10.44 3.98
CA LEU A 368 -20.92 -10.38 3.99
C LEU A 368 -21.46 -11.07 5.26
N TYR A 369 -22.33 -10.37 5.96
CA TYR A 369 -23.01 -10.84 7.17
C TYR A 369 -24.49 -11.05 6.88
N SER A 370 -25.05 -12.14 7.38
CA SER A 370 -26.49 -12.33 7.50
C SER A 370 -26.96 -11.89 8.89
N CYS A 371 -28.06 -11.15 8.91
CA CYS A 371 -28.60 -10.54 10.12
C CYS A 371 -29.98 -11.11 10.46
N PRO A 372 -30.35 -11.17 11.75
CA PRO A 372 -31.68 -11.61 12.16
C PRO A 372 -32.80 -10.74 11.55
N ALA A 373 -33.99 -11.32 11.36
CA ALA A 373 -35.15 -10.69 10.73
C ALA A 373 -35.65 -9.40 11.41
N ASN A 374 -35.24 -9.16 12.65
CA ASN A 374 -35.57 -7.96 13.42
C ASN A 374 -34.60 -6.77 13.20
N THR A 375 -33.59 -6.93 12.34
CA THR A 375 -32.70 -5.84 11.95
C THR A 375 -33.24 -5.09 10.73
N SER A 376 -32.88 -3.81 10.59
CA SER A 376 -33.33 -2.96 9.46
C SER A 376 -32.87 -3.46 8.10
N ASN A 377 -31.78 -4.23 8.05
CA ASN A 377 -31.25 -4.85 6.84
C ASN A 377 -30.91 -6.32 7.12
N LYS A 378 -31.36 -7.23 6.25
CA LYS A 378 -31.08 -8.67 6.36
C LYS A 378 -29.60 -8.99 6.12
N HIS A 379 -28.92 -8.21 5.27
CA HIS A 379 -27.51 -8.40 4.93
C HIS A 379 -26.72 -7.12 5.20
N PHE A 380 -25.47 -7.30 5.64
CA PHE A 380 -24.53 -6.21 5.92
C PHE A 380 -23.14 -6.57 5.33
N VAL A 381 -22.49 -5.61 4.68
CA VAL A 381 -21.13 -5.79 4.18
C VAL A 381 -20.16 -4.97 5.01
N GLN A 382 -19.13 -5.62 5.55
CA GLN A 382 -17.99 -4.95 6.18
C GLN A 382 -16.80 -5.01 5.24
N VAL A 383 -16.13 -3.88 5.07
CA VAL A 383 -14.85 -3.82 4.36
C VAL A 383 -13.72 -3.67 5.36
N LEU A 384 -12.71 -4.50 5.22
CA LEU A 384 -11.49 -4.44 6.00
C LEU A 384 -10.32 -4.12 5.04
N HIS A 385 -9.57 -3.08 5.34
CA HIS A 385 -8.34 -2.75 4.65
C HIS A 385 -7.16 -3.07 5.57
N ASN A 386 -6.23 -3.91 5.11
CA ASN A 386 -5.13 -4.42 5.94
C ASN A 386 -5.62 -4.93 7.32
N GLU A 387 -6.73 -5.66 7.32
CA GLU A 387 -7.41 -6.24 8.49
C GLU A 387 -8.12 -5.21 9.41
N HIS A 388 -8.08 -3.90 9.10
CA HIS A 388 -8.80 -2.87 9.84
C HIS A 388 -10.14 -2.52 9.19
N PRO A 389 -11.26 -2.45 9.95
CA PRO A 389 -12.54 -2.00 9.41
C PRO A 389 -12.42 -0.57 8.88
N ILE A 390 -12.87 -0.36 7.65
CA ILE A 390 -13.02 0.98 7.08
C ILE A 390 -14.48 1.33 6.90
N PRO A 391 -14.87 2.61 7.07
CA PRO A 391 -16.24 3.04 6.83
C PRO A 391 -16.54 2.90 5.34
N MET A 392 -17.69 2.29 5.04
CA MET A 392 -18.25 2.30 3.71
C MET A 392 -19.30 3.42 3.61
N PRO A 393 -19.37 4.13 2.47
CA PRO A 393 -20.50 5.00 2.23
C PRO A 393 -21.79 4.21 2.33
N GLU A 394 -22.85 4.84 2.86
CA GLU A 394 -24.13 4.20 3.13
C GLU A 394 -24.80 3.57 1.90
N ARG A 395 -24.25 3.75 0.68
CA ARG A 395 -24.76 3.15 -0.56
C ARG A 395 -23.68 2.85 -1.59
N ILE A 396 -23.50 1.58 -1.97
CA ILE A 396 -22.87 1.21 -3.24
C ILE A 396 -24.01 0.99 -4.24
N VAL A 397 -24.14 1.85 -5.25
CA VAL A 397 -25.19 1.72 -6.27
C VAL A 397 -24.62 0.96 -7.47
N ALA A 398 -24.97 -0.30 -7.60
CA ALA A 398 -24.59 -1.17 -8.70
C ALA A 398 -24.81 -0.58 -10.13
N PRO A 399 -25.82 0.27 -10.41
CA PRO A 399 -26.02 0.84 -11.75
C PRO A 399 -24.87 1.72 -12.25
N HIS A 400 -24.06 2.29 -11.38
CA HIS A 400 -22.92 3.15 -11.79
C HIS A 400 -21.63 2.38 -12.05
N LEU A 401 -21.56 1.09 -11.75
CA LEU A 401 -20.45 0.19 -12.03
C LEU A 401 -20.44 -0.32 -13.48
N LYS A 402 -21.52 -0.11 -14.25
CA LYS A 402 -21.63 -0.46 -15.68
C LYS A 402 -20.77 0.46 -16.57
N HIS A 403 -19.52 0.69 -16.22
CA HIS A 403 -18.53 1.15 -17.18
C HIS A 403 -17.84 -0.07 -17.75
N ASP A 404 -18.24 -0.43 -18.97
CA ASP A 404 -17.61 -1.50 -19.71
C ASP A 404 -16.08 -1.33 -19.71
N TYR A 405 -15.39 -2.30 -19.13
CA TYR A 405 -13.93 -2.37 -19.14
C TYR A 405 -13.36 -2.18 -20.55
N ASN A 406 -14.05 -2.73 -21.57
CA ASN A 406 -13.67 -2.61 -22.96
C ASN A 406 -13.74 -1.17 -23.44
N SER A 407 -14.73 -0.38 -23.02
CA SER A 407 -14.83 1.04 -23.36
C SER A 407 -13.69 1.87 -22.76
N VAL A 408 -13.16 1.48 -21.61
CA VAL A 408 -12.04 2.18 -20.96
C VAL A 408 -10.68 1.74 -21.51
N CYS A 409 -10.52 0.45 -21.77
CA CYS A 409 -9.20 -0.14 -22.03
C CYS A 409 -8.91 -0.37 -23.51
N ASN A 410 -9.92 -0.48 -24.38
CA ASN A 410 -9.78 -0.86 -25.78
C ASN A 410 -10.19 0.22 -26.81
N VAL A 411 -10.86 1.30 -26.40
CA VAL A 411 -11.18 2.42 -27.31
C VAL A 411 -9.91 3.23 -27.58
N LYS A 412 -9.64 3.52 -28.88
CA LYS A 412 -8.60 4.50 -29.26
C LYS A 412 -8.93 5.83 -28.57
N LEU A 413 -8.00 6.34 -27.79
CA LEU A 413 -8.09 7.70 -27.23
C LEU A 413 -8.16 8.66 -28.42
N GLU A 414 -9.32 9.16 -28.76
CA GLU A 414 -9.44 10.42 -29.50
C GLU A 414 -8.70 11.47 -28.69
N GLN A 415 -7.89 12.26 -29.37
CA GLN A 415 -7.06 13.29 -28.77
C GLN A 415 -7.94 14.29 -28.02
N GLN A 416 -8.29 14.02 -26.78
CA GLN A 416 -8.76 15.06 -25.89
C GLN A 416 -7.57 15.97 -25.59
N GLU A 417 -7.70 17.22 -25.96
CA GLU A 417 -6.74 18.29 -25.74
C GLU A 417 -6.12 18.17 -24.35
N GLN A 418 -4.83 17.89 -24.35
CA GLN A 418 -4.01 17.85 -23.14
C GLN A 418 -3.84 19.28 -22.62
N LYS A 419 -4.76 19.75 -21.77
CA LYS A 419 -4.43 20.86 -20.88
C LYS A 419 -3.29 20.39 -19.97
N PRO A 420 -2.16 21.11 -19.91
CA PRO A 420 -0.97 20.65 -19.25
C PRO A 420 -1.26 20.40 -17.76
N VAL A 421 -1.01 19.18 -17.32
CA VAL A 421 -1.13 18.72 -15.93
C VAL A 421 -0.36 19.63 -14.95
N ALA A 422 0.68 20.31 -15.45
CA ALA A 422 1.49 21.27 -14.71
C ALA A 422 0.69 22.43 -14.06
N SER A 423 -0.41 22.91 -14.67
CA SER A 423 -1.17 24.05 -14.11
C SER A 423 -2.06 23.67 -12.92
N LYS A 424 -2.62 22.45 -12.92
CA LYS A 424 -3.42 21.94 -11.79
C LYS A 424 -2.58 21.41 -10.65
N LEU A 425 -1.42 20.83 -10.98
CA LEU A 425 -0.47 20.34 -9.97
C LEU A 425 0.32 21.48 -9.32
N SER A 426 0.61 22.57 -10.00
CA SER A 426 1.19 23.76 -9.37
C SER A 426 0.22 24.42 -8.38
N GLN A 427 -1.09 24.33 -8.61
CA GLN A 427 -2.12 24.77 -7.65
C GLN A 427 -2.18 23.81 -6.45
N LEU A 428 -2.10 22.49 -6.67
CA LEU A 428 -2.02 21.49 -5.61
C LEU A 428 -0.73 21.64 -4.78
N PHE A 429 0.39 21.95 -5.43
CA PHE A 429 1.68 22.26 -4.79
C PHE A 429 1.60 23.53 -3.93
N ARG A 430 1.07 24.64 -4.46
CA ARG A 430 0.86 25.86 -3.68
C ARG A 430 -0.04 25.63 -2.48
N TRP A 431 -1.09 24.83 -2.64
CA TRP A 431 -2.01 24.48 -1.57
C TRP A 431 -1.36 23.59 -0.48
N MET A 432 -0.53 22.60 -0.84
CA MET A 432 0.18 21.76 0.14
C MET A 432 1.27 22.51 0.91
N PHE A 433 1.93 23.50 0.31
CA PHE A 433 2.96 24.32 0.98
C PHE A 433 2.39 25.53 1.73
N SER A 434 1.17 26.01 1.41
CA SER A 434 0.49 27.08 2.18
C SER A 434 -0.03 26.60 3.53
N LEU A 435 -0.20 25.30 3.72
CA LEU A 435 -0.63 24.71 5.01
C LEU A 435 0.48 24.67 6.08
N GLY A 436 1.74 24.93 5.71
CA GLY A 436 2.86 25.08 6.65
C GLY A 436 3.00 26.47 7.27
N ASN A 437 2.37 27.48 6.69
CA ASN A 437 2.37 28.86 7.20
C ASN A 437 0.93 29.26 7.44
N GLY A 438 0.52 29.18 8.69
CA GLY A 438 -0.85 29.39 9.16
C GLY A 438 -1.49 30.73 8.74
N ASP A 439 -2.09 30.76 7.58
CA ASP A 439 -2.99 31.84 7.20
C ASP A 439 -4.34 31.27 6.76
N LYS A 440 -5.35 31.53 7.59
CA LYS A 440 -6.72 31.04 7.46
C LYS A 440 -7.57 32.04 6.69
N SER A 441 -7.33 32.26 5.42
CA SER A 441 -8.27 33.04 4.61
C SER A 441 -8.16 32.67 3.15
N SER A 442 -8.95 31.75 2.71
CA SER A 442 -9.54 31.57 1.36
C SER A 442 -10.02 30.13 1.15
N LEU A 443 -11.18 29.82 1.70
CA LEU A 443 -11.82 28.50 1.63
C LEU A 443 -13.18 28.53 0.94
N ASP A 444 -13.46 29.52 0.08
CA ASP A 444 -14.79 29.65 -0.51
C ASP A 444 -14.85 29.62 -2.04
N GLU A 445 -13.86 29.15 -2.75
CA GLU A 445 -14.01 28.91 -4.19
C GLU A 445 -13.11 27.74 -4.65
N LEU A 446 -13.67 26.51 -4.63
CA LEU A 446 -13.34 25.42 -5.57
C LEU A 446 -14.37 24.29 -5.46
#